data_34b26c6d0ea92e694ceebf00b03a2032
#
_entry.id   34b26c6d0ea92e694ceebf00b03a2032
#
_cell.length_a   1.000
_cell.length_b   1.000
_cell.length_c   1.000
_cell.angle_alpha   90.00
_cell.angle_beta   90.00
_cell.angle_gamma   90.00
#
_symmetry.space_group_name_H-M   'P 1'
#
loop_
_entity.id
_entity.type
_entity.pdbx_description
1 polymer ?
#
loop_
_entity_poly.entity_id
_entity_poly.type
_entity_poly.pdbx_seq_one_letter_code
_entity_poly.pdbx_strand_id
1 'polypeptide(L)'
;MRLPVTQGAPEELMSSPVSKLGLSSGQFAFDRAPVRGRTPQAEVQDILDVAARSGVRLFDVTGRSVQAEREIGAILPRPEVFNVCISTIRPDRGPDIVEAEVRASLNRLGVTQAECLLVPSVAELLGPHGAVLWDRLKALKDEGLTRKIGVSVFASDDPLGVARRFRPDVVQAPASLLDQRLINDGTLASIAGLGMEVHLRSIFLNGLLLLPPDRAPSHLREAAARISRARRMIAEGRSDPLRAALGFALSRPEASAVLVSVASAAELNAIVAAAASPPPDLDWDDMAIDDPEALDSGSWAAA
;
A
#
# COMPACT_ATOMS: atom_id res chain seq x y z
N MET A 1 8.86 32.06 -30.14
CA MET A 1 9.72 30.85 -30.04
C MET A 1 9.05 29.96 -29.00
N ARG A 2 8.28 28.93 -29.45
CA ARG A 2 7.55 28.01 -28.57
C ARG A 2 8.51 26.93 -28.14
N LEU A 3 8.71 26.73 -26.84
CA LEU A 3 9.43 25.61 -26.27
C LEU A 3 8.65 24.30 -26.55
N PRO A 4 9.30 23.19 -26.83
CA PRO A 4 8.63 21.93 -27.10
C PRO A 4 8.00 21.36 -25.83
N VAL A 5 6.77 20.90 -25.96
CA VAL A 5 6.03 20.12 -24.97
C VAL A 5 6.86 18.86 -24.67
N THR A 6 7.19 18.64 -23.41
CA THR A 6 7.89 17.44 -22.93
C THR A 6 7.10 16.18 -23.32
N GLN A 7 7.74 15.36 -24.14
CA GLN A 7 7.27 14.03 -24.52
C GLN A 7 6.97 13.20 -23.25
N GLY A 8 5.86 12.49 -23.27
CA GLY A 8 5.50 11.50 -22.27
C GLY A 8 6.61 10.48 -22.04
N ALA A 9 6.70 9.92 -20.85
CA ALA A 9 7.66 8.88 -20.52
C ALA A 9 7.59 7.75 -21.58
N PRO A 10 8.74 7.14 -21.96
CA PRO A 10 8.77 6.08 -22.95
C PRO A 10 7.84 4.92 -22.57
N GLU A 11 7.12 4.38 -23.50
CA GLU A 11 6.15 3.28 -23.34
C GLU A 11 6.75 2.05 -22.63
N GLU A 12 8.04 1.82 -22.77
CA GLU A 12 8.80 0.77 -22.09
C GLU A 12 8.85 0.92 -20.55
N LEU A 13 8.80 2.15 -20.03
CA LEU A 13 8.75 2.40 -18.59
C LEU A 13 7.37 2.09 -17.98
N MET A 14 6.31 2.11 -18.78
CA MET A 14 4.94 1.82 -18.34
C MET A 14 4.64 0.31 -18.27
N SER A 15 5.42 -0.54 -18.93
CA SER A 15 5.26 -2.01 -18.91
C SER A 15 6.21 -2.71 -17.93
N SER A 16 7.11 -1.99 -17.28
CA SER A 16 8.04 -2.53 -16.31
C SER A 16 7.33 -2.95 -15.02
N PRO A 17 7.69 -4.10 -14.39
CA PRO A 17 7.17 -4.47 -13.06
C PRO A 17 7.36 -3.37 -12.01
N VAL A 18 8.39 -2.54 -12.13
CA VAL A 18 8.64 -1.39 -11.26
C VAL A 18 7.51 -0.36 -11.32
N SER A 19 6.81 -0.22 -12.46
CA SER A 19 5.68 0.71 -12.59
C SER A 19 4.47 0.33 -11.72
N LYS A 20 4.37 -0.95 -11.32
CA LYS A 20 3.36 -1.41 -10.36
C LYS A 20 3.73 -1.10 -8.91
N LEU A 21 4.97 -0.71 -8.61
CA LEU A 21 5.34 -0.35 -7.23
C LEU A 21 4.68 0.96 -6.81
N GLY A 22 4.13 0.94 -5.60
CA GLY A 22 3.69 2.12 -4.88
C GLY A 22 4.46 2.25 -3.56
N LEU A 23 4.84 3.47 -3.21
CA LEU A 23 5.48 3.78 -1.94
C LEU A 23 4.40 4.10 -0.91
N SER A 24 4.49 3.52 0.28
CA SER A 24 3.63 3.88 1.41
C SER A 24 4.42 4.62 2.48
N SER A 25 3.84 5.69 3.00
CA SER A 25 4.42 6.51 4.08
C SER A 25 4.37 5.83 5.46
N GLY A 26 3.83 4.62 5.57
CA GLY A 26 3.61 3.93 6.85
C GLY A 26 4.84 3.76 7.73
N GLN A 27 6.04 3.69 7.14
CA GLN A 27 7.32 3.63 7.87
C GLN A 27 7.92 5.02 8.15
N PHE A 28 7.41 6.08 7.50
CA PHE A 28 7.79 7.47 7.84
C PHE A 28 7.11 7.92 9.12
N ALA A 29 6.18 7.11 9.61
CA ALA A 29 5.23 7.40 10.67
C ALA A 29 5.92 8.00 11.90
N PHE A 30 5.62 9.20 12.04
CA PHE A 30 6.16 10.18 12.91
C PHE A 30 5.82 9.88 14.39
N ASP A 31 4.85 9.00 14.68
CA ASP A 31 4.37 8.72 16.03
C ASP A 31 4.24 7.23 16.41
N ARG A 32 4.34 6.28 15.47
CA ARG A 32 3.98 4.88 15.73
C ARG A 32 4.79 3.85 14.92
N ALA A 33 6.11 3.95 14.90
CA ALA A 33 6.91 2.83 14.38
C ALA A 33 7.23 1.86 15.53
N PRO A 34 6.54 0.72 15.63
CA PRO A 34 6.73 -0.17 16.79
C PRO A 34 8.11 -0.86 16.82
N VAL A 35 8.87 -0.86 15.71
CA VAL A 35 10.10 -1.64 15.62
C VAL A 35 11.35 -0.82 15.25
N ARG A 36 11.26 0.31 14.55
CA ARG A 36 12.42 0.98 13.95
C ARG A 36 12.61 2.46 14.28
N GLY A 37 11.70 3.09 15.02
CA GLY A 37 11.77 4.52 15.29
C GLY A 37 11.34 5.39 14.09
N ARG A 38 11.42 6.72 14.28
CA ARG A 38 11.09 7.71 13.24
C ARG A 38 12.17 7.76 12.17
N THR A 39 11.77 7.73 10.89
CA THR A 39 12.69 8.01 9.78
C THR A 39 13.04 9.51 9.75
N PRO A 40 14.32 9.90 9.75
CA PRO A 40 14.72 11.31 9.65
C PRO A 40 14.19 11.94 8.37
N GLN A 41 13.85 13.24 8.41
CA GLN A 41 13.31 13.95 7.25
C GLN A 41 14.25 13.93 6.03
N ALA A 42 15.55 14.03 6.25
CA ALA A 42 16.54 13.90 5.17
C ALA A 42 16.48 12.53 4.47
N GLU A 43 16.32 11.46 5.24
CA GLU A 43 16.17 10.12 4.67
C GLU A 43 14.86 9.97 3.90
N VAL A 44 13.75 10.58 4.39
CA VAL A 44 12.49 10.60 3.64
C VAL A 44 12.65 11.32 2.31
N GLN A 45 13.39 12.44 2.29
CA GLN A 45 13.71 13.15 1.04
C GLN A 45 14.48 12.23 0.08
N ASP A 46 15.50 11.54 0.54
CA ASP A 46 16.30 10.62 -0.27
C ASP A 46 15.44 9.46 -0.80
N ILE A 47 14.52 8.93 0.00
CA ILE A 47 13.54 7.91 -0.43
C ILE A 47 12.66 8.43 -1.56
N LEU A 48 12.10 9.64 -1.42
CA LEU A 48 11.24 10.24 -2.44
C LEU A 48 12.02 10.51 -3.74
N ASP A 49 13.26 10.94 -3.64
CA ASP A 49 14.13 11.15 -4.80
C ASP A 49 14.45 9.83 -5.52
N VAL A 50 14.71 8.75 -4.78
CA VAL A 50 14.87 7.40 -5.36
C VAL A 50 13.58 6.96 -6.05
N ALA A 51 12.42 7.10 -5.40
CA ALA A 51 11.13 6.75 -5.97
C ALA A 51 10.89 7.47 -7.31
N ALA A 52 11.09 8.80 -7.31
CA ALA A 52 10.91 9.63 -8.50
C ALA A 52 11.82 9.20 -9.66
N ARG A 53 13.11 8.95 -9.39
CA ARG A 53 14.10 8.51 -10.42
C ARG A 53 13.82 7.10 -10.94
N SER A 54 13.32 6.20 -10.08
CA SER A 54 13.04 4.80 -10.42
C SER A 54 11.72 4.58 -11.12
N GLY A 55 10.90 5.62 -11.29
CA GLY A 55 9.58 5.50 -11.93
C GLY A 55 8.46 5.02 -10.99
N VAL A 56 8.69 4.95 -9.68
CA VAL A 56 7.63 4.72 -8.69
C VAL A 56 6.79 6.00 -8.60
N ARG A 57 5.53 5.90 -8.99
CA ARG A 57 4.63 7.07 -9.10
C ARG A 57 3.53 7.09 -8.05
N LEU A 58 3.01 5.94 -7.64
CA LEU A 58 1.99 5.86 -6.63
C LEU A 58 2.60 6.13 -5.26
N PHE A 59 2.06 7.12 -4.54
CA PHE A 59 2.47 7.44 -3.19
C PHE A 59 1.28 7.44 -2.25
N ASP A 60 1.21 6.43 -1.39
CA ASP A 60 0.16 6.26 -0.40
C ASP A 60 0.54 6.94 0.92
N VAL A 61 -0.05 8.11 1.16
CA VAL A 61 0.11 8.87 2.41
C VAL A 61 -0.92 8.38 3.41
N THR A 62 -0.57 7.30 4.09
CA THR A 62 -1.42 6.70 5.12
C THR A 62 -1.24 7.38 6.47
N GLY A 63 -2.21 7.22 7.35
CA GLY A 63 -1.99 7.46 8.77
C GLY A 63 -2.63 8.69 9.37
N ARG A 64 -3.47 9.44 8.67
CA ARG A 64 -4.27 10.56 9.23
C ARG A 64 -3.47 11.50 10.17
N SER A 65 -2.17 11.68 9.89
CA SER A 65 -1.29 12.53 10.68
C SER A 65 -1.05 13.85 10.00
N VAL A 66 -1.62 14.91 10.54
CA VAL A 66 -1.44 16.29 10.08
C VAL A 66 0.05 16.67 10.05
N GLN A 67 0.82 16.21 11.04
CA GLN A 67 2.25 16.49 11.10
C GLN A 67 3.00 15.75 9.99
N ALA A 68 2.68 14.47 9.73
CA ALA A 68 3.29 13.72 8.65
C ALA A 68 3.02 14.37 7.29
N GLU A 69 1.79 14.76 7.02
CA GLU A 69 1.43 15.45 5.77
C GLU A 69 2.20 16.77 5.58
N ARG A 70 2.36 17.57 6.64
CA ARG A 70 3.15 18.80 6.60
C ARG A 70 4.63 18.54 6.30
N GLU A 71 5.21 17.54 6.97
CA GLU A 71 6.61 17.19 6.78
C GLU A 71 6.86 16.62 5.39
N ILE A 72 5.96 15.75 4.90
CA ILE A 72 6.01 15.22 3.54
C ILE A 72 5.84 16.34 2.52
N GLY A 73 4.82 17.19 2.66
CA GLY A 73 4.55 18.27 1.72
C GLY A 73 5.69 19.28 1.61
N ALA A 74 6.42 19.51 2.72
CA ALA A 74 7.58 20.39 2.72
C ALA A 74 8.77 19.86 1.90
N ILE A 75 8.84 18.54 1.67
CA ILE A 75 9.95 17.88 0.99
C ILE A 75 9.52 17.13 -0.27
N LEU A 76 8.23 17.06 -0.58
CA LEU A 76 7.73 16.30 -1.74
C LEU A 76 8.29 16.92 -3.03
N PRO A 77 9.20 16.23 -3.74
CA PRO A 77 9.82 16.79 -4.93
C PRO A 77 8.80 16.82 -6.07
N ARG A 78 8.46 18.01 -6.51
CA ARG A 78 7.53 18.19 -7.63
C ARG A 78 6.27 17.33 -7.47
N PRO A 79 5.23 17.81 -6.80
CA PRO A 79 4.01 17.06 -6.48
C PRO A 79 3.38 16.33 -7.69
N GLU A 80 3.56 16.90 -8.90
CA GLU A 80 3.08 16.35 -10.17
C GLU A 80 3.76 15.03 -10.59
N VAL A 81 4.87 14.66 -9.96
CA VAL A 81 5.56 13.39 -10.22
C VAL A 81 4.84 12.23 -9.57
N PHE A 82 4.13 12.48 -8.47
CA PHE A 82 3.48 11.43 -7.70
C PHE A 82 1.96 11.46 -7.82
N ASN A 83 1.39 10.28 -7.96
CA ASN A 83 -0.03 10.01 -7.81
C ASN A 83 -0.31 9.79 -6.31
N VAL A 84 -0.71 10.83 -5.59
CA VAL A 84 -0.84 10.81 -4.14
C VAL A 84 -2.19 10.27 -3.72
N CYS A 85 -2.19 9.17 -2.94
CA CYS A 85 -3.36 8.68 -2.24
C CYS A 85 -3.37 9.19 -0.82
N ILE A 86 -4.52 9.60 -0.32
CA ILE A 86 -4.70 10.06 1.06
C ILE A 86 -5.84 9.32 1.75
N SER A 87 -5.70 9.10 3.06
CA SER A 87 -6.75 8.48 3.87
C SER A 87 -7.75 9.51 4.37
N THR A 88 -9.03 9.17 4.34
CA THR A 88 -10.08 9.99 4.94
C THR A 88 -9.99 9.98 6.46
N ILE A 89 -10.51 11.02 7.12
CA ILE A 89 -10.73 11.01 8.58
C ILE A 89 -12.00 10.21 8.92
N ARG A 90 -12.19 9.96 10.21
CA ARG A 90 -13.39 9.27 10.69
C ARG A 90 -14.66 10.07 10.39
N PRO A 91 -15.73 9.42 9.92
CA PRO A 91 -16.97 10.09 9.53
C PRO A 91 -17.85 10.53 10.69
N ASP A 92 -17.57 10.11 11.93
CA ASP A 92 -18.32 10.45 13.14
C ASP A 92 -18.37 11.96 13.44
N ARG A 93 -17.46 12.73 12.86
CA ARG A 93 -17.43 14.18 12.96
C ARG A 93 -18.30 14.92 11.92
N GLY A 94 -18.93 14.18 11.03
CA GLY A 94 -19.81 14.70 9.98
C GLY A 94 -19.13 14.90 8.61
N PRO A 95 -19.92 14.91 7.52
CA PRO A 95 -19.41 14.96 6.17
C PRO A 95 -18.68 16.26 5.82
N ASP A 96 -19.11 17.39 6.37
CA ASP A 96 -18.49 18.69 6.10
C ASP A 96 -17.08 18.78 6.68
N ILE A 97 -16.86 18.11 7.83
CA ILE A 97 -15.53 18.02 8.44
C ILE A 97 -14.63 17.09 7.62
N VAL A 98 -15.17 16.00 7.08
CA VAL A 98 -14.44 15.11 6.17
C VAL A 98 -13.97 15.89 4.94
N GLU A 99 -14.85 16.68 4.31
CA GLU A 99 -14.50 17.51 3.17
C GLU A 99 -13.43 18.56 3.53
N ALA A 100 -13.64 19.30 4.61
CA ALA A 100 -12.70 20.33 5.05
C ALA A 100 -11.30 19.74 5.29
N GLU A 101 -11.24 18.53 5.86
CA GLU A 101 -9.98 17.84 6.12
C GLU A 101 -9.32 17.33 4.84
N VAL A 102 -10.09 16.82 3.87
CA VAL A 102 -9.56 16.43 2.54
C VAL A 102 -8.90 17.64 1.88
N ARG A 103 -9.59 18.79 1.85
CA ARG A 103 -9.04 20.04 1.27
C ARG A 103 -7.78 20.51 2.02
N ALA A 104 -7.79 20.41 3.35
CA ALA A 104 -6.64 20.75 4.18
C ALA A 104 -5.46 19.79 3.96
N SER A 105 -5.72 18.50 3.77
CA SER A 105 -4.72 17.47 3.46
C SER A 105 -4.03 17.75 2.12
N LEU A 106 -4.82 18.01 1.06
CA LEU A 106 -4.30 18.37 -0.25
C LEU A 106 -3.39 19.61 -0.17
N ASN A 107 -3.83 20.64 0.58
CA ASN A 107 -3.04 21.86 0.77
C ASN A 107 -1.73 21.59 1.55
N ARG A 108 -1.77 20.78 2.61
CA ARG A 108 -0.57 20.40 3.37
C ARG A 108 0.45 19.64 2.53
N LEU A 109 -0.03 18.78 1.62
CA LEU A 109 0.81 17.99 0.71
C LEU A 109 1.25 18.77 -0.54
N GLY A 110 0.69 19.96 -0.77
CA GLY A 110 1.00 20.76 -1.96
C GLY A 110 0.46 20.18 -3.26
N VAL A 111 -0.59 19.36 -3.20
CA VAL A 111 -1.24 18.75 -4.38
C VAL A 111 -2.64 19.35 -4.59
N THR A 112 -3.05 19.52 -5.83
CA THR A 112 -4.38 20.07 -6.17
C THR A 112 -5.47 19.00 -6.25
N GLN A 113 -5.08 17.76 -6.51
CA GLN A 113 -5.97 16.62 -6.68
C GLN A 113 -5.29 15.36 -6.15
N ALA A 114 -6.01 14.57 -5.35
CA ALA A 114 -5.56 13.24 -4.96
C ALA A 114 -5.73 12.24 -6.12
N GLU A 115 -4.87 11.23 -6.19
CA GLU A 115 -5.12 10.06 -7.03
C GLU A 115 -6.28 9.23 -6.47
N CYS A 116 -6.29 9.02 -5.15
CA CYS A 116 -7.35 8.29 -4.48
C CYS A 116 -7.60 8.83 -3.07
N LEU A 117 -8.89 9.00 -2.74
CA LEU A 117 -9.33 9.13 -1.35
C LEU A 117 -9.67 7.75 -0.82
N LEU A 118 -8.93 7.27 0.15
CA LEU A 118 -9.05 5.92 0.69
C LEU A 118 -9.74 5.94 2.06
N VAL A 119 -10.85 5.20 2.18
CA VAL A 119 -11.44 4.90 3.49
C VAL A 119 -10.61 3.80 4.14
N PRO A 120 -9.96 4.04 5.28
CA PRO A 120 -8.95 3.12 5.82
C PRO A 120 -9.54 1.89 6.53
N SER A 121 -10.85 1.83 6.72
CA SER A 121 -11.51 0.72 7.42
C SER A 121 -12.92 0.48 6.88
N VAL A 122 -13.24 -0.76 6.60
CA VAL A 122 -14.60 -1.19 6.23
C VAL A 122 -15.62 -0.86 7.31
N ALA A 123 -15.24 -0.92 8.59
CA ALA A 123 -16.12 -0.56 9.69
C ALA A 123 -16.63 0.89 9.60
N GLU A 124 -15.87 1.80 9.01
CA GLU A 124 -16.33 3.19 8.79
C GLU A 124 -17.41 3.28 7.71
N LEU A 125 -17.35 2.43 6.68
CA LEU A 125 -18.38 2.37 5.63
C LEU A 125 -19.65 1.63 6.09
N LEU A 126 -19.51 0.61 6.92
CA LEU A 126 -20.62 -0.16 7.43
C LEU A 126 -21.29 0.49 8.66
N GLY A 127 -20.61 1.45 9.29
CA GLY A 127 -21.12 2.19 10.43
C GLY A 127 -22.25 3.17 10.08
N PRO A 128 -22.84 3.83 11.10
CA PRO A 128 -24.03 4.68 10.95
C PRO A 128 -23.82 5.89 10.01
N HIS A 129 -22.59 6.33 9.82
CA HIS A 129 -22.25 7.46 8.95
C HIS A 129 -21.64 7.03 7.60
N GLY A 130 -21.52 5.74 7.33
CA GLY A 130 -20.79 5.22 6.17
C GLY A 130 -21.43 5.59 4.83
N ALA A 131 -22.75 5.55 4.72
CA ALA A 131 -23.44 5.95 3.49
C ALA A 131 -23.22 7.44 3.19
N VAL A 132 -23.34 8.30 4.21
CA VAL A 132 -23.12 9.75 4.06
C VAL A 132 -21.65 10.05 3.72
N LEU A 133 -20.70 9.35 4.33
CA LEU A 133 -19.29 9.41 3.97
C LEU A 133 -19.09 9.07 2.50
N TRP A 134 -19.62 7.92 2.06
CA TRP A 134 -19.43 7.44 0.70
C TRP A 134 -20.01 8.39 -0.34
N ASP A 135 -21.20 8.94 -0.09
CA ASP A 135 -21.83 9.93 -0.99
C ASP A 135 -21.03 11.24 -1.01
N ARG A 136 -20.43 11.66 0.13
CA ARG A 136 -19.53 12.82 0.15
C ARG A 136 -18.26 12.57 -0.68
N LEU A 137 -17.66 11.37 -0.59
CA LEU A 137 -16.48 11.04 -1.40
C LEU A 137 -16.79 11.05 -2.91
N LYS A 138 -17.96 10.57 -3.32
CA LYS A 138 -18.42 10.68 -4.73
C LYS A 138 -18.51 12.15 -5.14
N ALA A 139 -19.13 13.00 -4.32
CA ALA A 139 -19.22 14.43 -4.61
C ALA A 139 -17.84 15.08 -4.77
N LEU A 140 -16.87 14.77 -3.88
CA LEU A 140 -15.50 15.26 -3.99
C LEU A 140 -14.78 14.76 -5.25
N LYS A 141 -15.10 13.54 -5.71
CA LYS A 141 -14.61 13.04 -7.00
C LYS A 141 -15.23 13.81 -8.17
N ASP A 142 -16.54 14.06 -8.16
CA ASP A 142 -17.23 14.83 -9.18
C ASP A 142 -16.74 16.29 -9.23
N GLU A 143 -16.35 16.87 -8.09
CA GLU A 143 -15.71 18.19 -7.99
C GLU A 143 -14.25 18.19 -8.47
N GLY A 144 -13.65 17.04 -8.75
CA GLY A 144 -12.27 16.92 -9.24
C GLY A 144 -11.19 17.03 -8.14
N LEU A 145 -11.53 16.90 -6.85
CA LEU A 145 -10.56 16.90 -5.75
C LEU A 145 -9.84 15.55 -5.62
N THR A 146 -10.41 14.51 -6.18
CA THR A 146 -9.77 13.20 -6.34
C THR A 146 -10.15 12.57 -7.66
N ARG A 147 -9.28 11.72 -8.20
CA ARG A 147 -9.58 10.92 -9.40
C ARG A 147 -10.36 9.67 -9.07
N LYS A 148 -10.08 9.07 -7.91
CA LYS A 148 -10.60 7.79 -7.47
C LYS A 148 -11.03 7.86 -6.01
N ILE A 149 -11.96 6.98 -5.64
CA ILE A 149 -12.33 6.71 -4.26
C ILE A 149 -12.13 5.22 -3.98
N GLY A 150 -11.66 4.88 -2.79
CA GLY A 150 -11.30 3.51 -2.47
C GLY A 150 -11.53 3.15 -1.00
N VAL A 151 -11.28 1.89 -0.71
CA VAL A 151 -11.37 1.35 0.64
C VAL A 151 -10.22 0.38 0.91
N SER A 152 -9.64 0.47 2.11
CA SER A 152 -8.70 -0.53 2.62
C SER A 152 -9.48 -1.60 3.38
N VAL A 153 -9.19 -2.87 3.06
CA VAL A 153 -9.88 -4.03 3.61
C VAL A 153 -8.90 -4.97 4.30
N PHE A 154 -9.38 -5.78 5.24
CA PHE A 154 -8.74 -6.99 5.72
C PHE A 154 -9.43 -8.22 5.12
N ALA A 155 -8.79 -9.38 5.21
CA ALA A 155 -9.38 -10.62 4.69
C ALA A 155 -10.70 -10.98 5.41
N SER A 156 -10.83 -10.60 6.67
CA SER A 156 -12.02 -10.82 7.49
C SER A 156 -13.21 -9.88 7.20
N ASP A 157 -13.02 -8.86 6.35
CA ASP A 157 -14.03 -7.79 6.13
C ASP A 157 -15.07 -8.10 5.04
N ASP A 158 -15.13 -9.32 4.50
CA ASP A 158 -15.90 -9.62 3.28
C ASP A 158 -15.60 -8.64 2.13
N PRO A 159 -14.35 -8.61 1.61
CA PRO A 159 -13.94 -7.62 0.62
C PRO A 159 -14.80 -7.60 -0.64
N LEU A 160 -15.26 -8.77 -1.09
CA LEU A 160 -16.11 -8.86 -2.29
C LEU A 160 -17.50 -8.30 -2.05
N GLY A 161 -18.10 -8.54 -0.88
CA GLY A 161 -19.37 -7.93 -0.49
C GLY A 161 -19.27 -6.40 -0.41
N VAL A 162 -18.20 -5.88 0.18
CA VAL A 162 -17.88 -4.44 0.22
C VAL A 162 -17.75 -3.87 -1.20
N ALA A 163 -16.96 -4.53 -2.05
CA ALA A 163 -16.74 -4.12 -3.43
C ALA A 163 -18.05 -4.07 -4.23
N ARG A 164 -18.91 -5.06 -4.09
CA ARG A 164 -20.22 -5.10 -4.78
C ARG A 164 -21.17 -4.00 -4.29
N ARG A 165 -21.17 -3.72 -2.99
CA ARG A 165 -22.05 -2.74 -2.35
C ARG A 165 -21.66 -1.31 -2.67
N PHE A 166 -20.39 -0.96 -2.50
CA PHE A 166 -19.92 0.42 -2.59
C PHE A 166 -19.36 0.80 -3.96
N ARG A 167 -18.94 -0.18 -4.75
CA ARG A 167 -18.35 0.05 -6.07
C ARG A 167 -17.18 1.05 -6.03
N PRO A 168 -16.16 0.82 -5.19
CA PRO A 168 -14.98 1.67 -5.16
C PRO A 168 -14.21 1.57 -6.48
N ASP A 169 -13.44 2.61 -6.81
CA ASP A 169 -12.47 2.53 -7.91
C ASP A 169 -11.24 1.70 -7.50
N VAL A 170 -10.87 1.75 -6.21
CA VAL A 170 -9.70 1.09 -5.65
C VAL A 170 -10.07 0.27 -4.43
N VAL A 171 -9.63 -0.98 -4.38
CA VAL A 171 -9.62 -1.83 -3.18
C VAL A 171 -8.17 -2.09 -2.78
N GLN A 172 -7.78 -1.62 -1.60
CA GLN A 172 -6.47 -1.90 -1.04
C GLN A 172 -6.57 -3.10 -0.09
N ALA A 173 -5.96 -4.22 -0.46
CA ALA A 173 -6.10 -5.50 0.23
C ALA A 173 -4.76 -6.10 0.66
N PRO A 174 -4.70 -6.86 1.78
CA PRO A 174 -3.50 -7.59 2.13
C PRO A 174 -3.32 -8.79 1.20
N ALA A 175 -2.10 -8.99 0.73
CA ALA A 175 -1.66 -10.23 0.11
C ALA A 175 -0.14 -10.33 0.14
N SER A 176 0.38 -11.51 0.38
CA SER A 176 1.80 -11.82 0.37
C SER A 176 2.02 -13.28 0.05
N LEU A 177 3.26 -13.69 -0.15
CA LEU A 177 3.57 -15.11 -0.33
C LEU A 177 3.17 -15.97 0.88
N LEU A 178 3.00 -15.36 2.06
CA LEU A 178 2.50 -16.03 3.27
C LEU A 178 0.99 -15.90 3.44
N ASP A 179 0.40 -14.77 3.00
CA ASP A 179 -1.05 -14.51 3.07
C ASP A 179 -1.67 -14.60 1.66
N GLN A 180 -2.14 -15.76 1.33
CA GLN A 180 -2.77 -16.02 0.04
C GLN A 180 -4.29 -16.20 0.13
N ARG A 181 -4.91 -15.92 1.29
CA ARG A 181 -6.34 -16.15 1.55
C ARG A 181 -7.24 -15.57 0.47
N LEU A 182 -7.11 -14.27 0.19
CA LEU A 182 -7.93 -13.55 -0.80
C LEU A 182 -7.59 -13.88 -2.27
N ILE A 183 -6.45 -14.54 -2.51
CA ILE A 183 -6.05 -15.06 -3.81
C ILE A 183 -6.70 -16.42 -4.02
N ASN A 184 -6.53 -17.33 -3.05
CA ASN A 184 -6.93 -18.73 -3.15
C ASN A 184 -8.45 -18.90 -3.18
N ASP A 185 -9.21 -18.02 -2.51
CA ASP A 185 -10.68 -18.01 -2.56
C ASP A 185 -11.25 -17.26 -3.78
N GLY A 186 -10.39 -16.69 -4.64
CA GLY A 186 -10.78 -15.96 -5.85
C GLY A 186 -11.35 -14.54 -5.61
N THR A 187 -11.28 -14.03 -4.38
CA THR A 187 -11.81 -12.72 -4.01
C THR A 187 -11.14 -11.59 -4.82
N LEU A 188 -9.79 -11.57 -4.89
CA LEU A 188 -9.07 -10.52 -5.63
C LEU A 188 -9.37 -10.58 -7.13
N ALA A 189 -9.41 -11.77 -7.72
CA ALA A 189 -9.78 -11.95 -9.13
C ALA A 189 -11.20 -11.46 -9.41
N SER A 190 -12.14 -11.75 -8.50
CA SER A 190 -13.52 -11.27 -8.62
C SER A 190 -13.62 -9.74 -8.54
N ILE A 191 -12.89 -9.10 -7.62
CA ILE A 191 -12.85 -7.64 -7.48
C ILE A 191 -12.25 -6.99 -8.74
N ALA A 192 -11.12 -7.50 -9.23
CA ALA A 192 -10.51 -7.03 -10.49
C ALA A 192 -11.44 -7.24 -11.68
N GLY A 193 -12.13 -8.38 -11.76
CA GLY A 193 -13.14 -8.69 -12.79
C GLY A 193 -14.36 -7.75 -12.78
N LEU A 194 -14.64 -7.09 -11.66
CA LEU A 194 -15.64 -6.02 -11.57
C LEU A 194 -15.13 -4.66 -12.09
N GLY A 195 -13.88 -4.58 -12.57
CA GLY A 195 -13.26 -3.37 -13.10
C GLY A 195 -12.65 -2.45 -12.05
N MET A 196 -12.42 -2.94 -10.82
CA MET A 196 -11.79 -2.18 -9.74
C MET A 196 -10.28 -2.42 -9.74
N GLU A 197 -9.51 -1.39 -9.40
CA GLU A 197 -8.09 -1.54 -9.16
C GLU A 197 -7.85 -2.22 -7.81
N VAL A 198 -6.93 -3.19 -7.80
CA VAL A 198 -6.49 -3.87 -6.58
C VAL A 198 -5.08 -3.41 -6.23
N HIS A 199 -4.94 -2.76 -5.09
CA HIS A 199 -3.65 -2.38 -4.54
C HIS A 199 -3.25 -3.38 -3.44
N LEU A 200 -2.21 -4.17 -3.68
CA LEU A 200 -1.70 -5.12 -2.68
C LEU A 200 -0.87 -4.40 -1.64
N ARG A 201 -1.13 -4.68 -0.36
CA ARG A 201 -0.35 -4.20 0.78
C ARG A 201 0.13 -5.35 1.65
N SER A 202 0.98 -5.04 2.64
CA SER A 202 1.51 -6.01 3.61
C SER A 202 2.33 -7.15 3.00
N ILE A 203 2.93 -6.94 1.83
CA ILE A 203 3.67 -7.98 1.09
C ILE A 203 4.87 -8.56 1.86
N PHE A 204 5.40 -7.83 2.84
CA PHE A 204 6.46 -8.28 3.75
C PHE A 204 5.94 -8.64 5.15
N LEU A 205 4.63 -8.63 5.37
CA LEU A 205 4.00 -8.89 6.66
C LEU A 205 4.62 -8.03 7.77
N ASN A 206 4.61 -6.70 7.60
CA ASN A 206 5.29 -5.72 8.48
C ASN A 206 6.77 -6.03 8.74
N GLY A 207 7.46 -6.64 7.76
CA GLY A 207 8.86 -7.01 7.86
C GLY A 207 9.12 -8.37 8.50
N LEU A 208 8.09 -9.08 8.97
CA LEU A 208 8.24 -10.39 9.63
C LEU A 208 8.92 -11.43 8.71
N LEU A 209 8.58 -11.41 7.42
CA LEU A 209 9.23 -12.27 6.43
C LEU A 209 10.75 -12.01 6.32
N LEU A 210 11.17 -10.77 6.53
CA LEU A 210 12.56 -10.34 6.37
C LEU A 210 13.37 -10.46 7.66
N LEU A 211 12.70 -10.57 8.84
CA LEU A 211 13.37 -10.71 10.12
C LEU A 211 13.97 -12.11 10.31
N PRO A 212 15.10 -12.25 10.99
CA PRO A 212 15.57 -13.55 11.48
C PRO A 212 14.50 -14.22 12.37
N PRO A 213 14.31 -15.54 12.27
CA PRO A 213 13.26 -16.25 13.02
C PRO A 213 13.31 -16.07 14.54
N ASP A 214 14.50 -15.93 15.09
CA ASP A 214 14.76 -15.70 16.53
C ASP A 214 14.35 -14.28 17.00
N ARG A 215 14.07 -13.38 16.06
CA ARG A 215 13.59 -12.03 16.34
C ARG A 215 12.08 -11.86 16.12
N ALA A 216 11.37 -12.93 15.80
CA ALA A 216 9.91 -12.87 15.72
C ALA A 216 9.30 -12.55 17.10
N PRO A 217 8.26 -11.70 17.17
CA PRO A 217 7.55 -11.41 18.41
C PRO A 217 7.05 -12.70 19.09
N SER A 218 7.06 -12.73 20.44
CA SER A 218 6.74 -13.95 21.21
C SER A 218 5.31 -14.48 20.96
N HIS A 219 4.36 -13.60 20.69
CA HIS A 219 2.98 -13.94 20.35
C HIS A 219 2.83 -14.57 18.94
N LEU A 220 3.83 -14.42 18.08
CA LEU A 220 3.85 -15.00 16.72
C LEU A 220 4.75 -16.26 16.64
N ARG A 221 4.99 -16.94 17.74
CA ARG A 221 5.93 -18.08 17.81
C ARG A 221 5.51 -19.26 16.91
N GLU A 222 4.22 -19.53 16.79
CA GLU A 222 3.72 -20.58 15.89
C GLU A 222 3.91 -20.20 14.42
N ALA A 223 3.61 -18.96 14.07
CA ALA A 223 3.87 -18.43 12.74
C ALA A 223 5.36 -18.42 12.40
N ALA A 224 6.25 -18.18 13.39
CA ALA A 224 7.70 -18.17 13.18
C ALA A 224 8.24 -19.50 12.63
N ALA A 225 7.68 -20.64 13.04
CA ALA A 225 8.07 -21.94 12.51
C ALA A 225 7.70 -22.10 11.03
N ARG A 226 6.50 -21.66 10.64
CA ARG A 226 6.01 -21.69 9.25
C ARG A 226 6.79 -20.71 8.38
N ILE A 227 7.05 -19.50 8.88
CA ILE A 227 7.88 -18.50 8.19
C ILE A 227 9.30 -19.03 7.99
N SER A 228 9.87 -19.75 8.97
CA SER A 228 11.17 -20.39 8.85
C SER A 228 11.19 -21.49 7.79
N ARG A 229 10.08 -22.23 7.62
CA ARG A 229 9.92 -23.20 6.52
C ARG A 229 9.93 -22.47 5.18
N ALA A 230 9.09 -21.45 5.01
CA ALA A 230 9.03 -20.67 3.78
C ALA A 230 10.40 -20.08 3.41
N ARG A 231 11.15 -19.56 4.38
CA ARG A 231 12.52 -19.05 4.16
C ARG A 231 13.49 -20.14 3.69
N ARG A 232 13.39 -21.36 4.23
CA ARG A 232 14.20 -22.49 3.73
C ARG A 232 13.88 -22.82 2.29
N MET A 233 12.60 -22.91 1.93
CA MET A 233 12.16 -23.15 0.56
C MET A 233 12.67 -22.07 -0.41
N ILE A 234 12.63 -20.79 -0.01
CA ILE A 234 13.20 -19.68 -0.77
C ILE A 234 14.70 -19.87 -0.98
N ALA A 235 15.44 -20.25 0.07
CA ALA A 235 16.89 -20.48 -0.01
C ALA A 235 17.24 -21.69 -0.89
N GLU A 236 16.49 -22.79 -0.77
CA GLU A 236 16.61 -23.99 -1.63
C GLU A 236 16.36 -23.66 -3.09
N GLY A 237 15.39 -22.76 -3.39
CA GLY A 237 15.15 -22.19 -4.70
C GLY A 237 16.17 -21.10 -5.14
N ARG A 238 17.29 -20.96 -4.41
CA ARG A 238 18.38 -20.01 -4.72
C ARG A 238 17.93 -18.55 -4.82
N SER A 239 16.97 -18.18 -4.00
CA SER A 239 16.43 -16.82 -3.89
C SER A 239 16.58 -16.28 -2.47
N ASP A 240 16.19 -15.04 -2.28
CA ASP A 240 16.11 -14.38 -0.98
C ASP A 240 14.68 -13.92 -0.70
N PRO A 241 14.32 -13.66 0.58
CA PRO A 241 12.96 -13.28 0.95
C PRO A 241 12.44 -12.00 0.29
N LEU A 242 13.31 -11.03 -0.04
CA LEU A 242 12.92 -9.79 -0.70
C LEU A 242 12.47 -10.08 -2.14
N ARG A 243 13.30 -10.80 -2.91
CA ARG A 243 12.99 -11.17 -4.30
C ARG A 243 11.78 -12.10 -4.37
N ALA A 244 11.65 -13.04 -3.42
CA ALA A 244 10.51 -13.93 -3.37
C ALA A 244 9.19 -13.17 -3.11
N ALA A 245 9.16 -12.29 -2.12
CA ALA A 245 7.97 -11.51 -1.79
C ALA A 245 7.54 -10.57 -2.94
N LEU A 246 8.51 -9.88 -3.54
CA LEU A 246 8.24 -8.98 -4.67
C LEU A 246 7.85 -9.75 -5.92
N GLY A 247 8.56 -10.83 -6.23
CA GLY A 247 8.25 -11.69 -7.37
C GLY A 247 6.84 -12.26 -7.28
N PHE A 248 6.44 -12.75 -6.10
CA PHE A 248 5.07 -13.18 -5.84
C PHE A 248 4.06 -12.07 -6.09
N ALA A 249 4.19 -10.93 -5.41
CA ALA A 249 3.19 -9.87 -5.47
C ALA A 249 3.08 -9.22 -6.86
N LEU A 250 4.21 -8.95 -7.52
CA LEU A 250 4.25 -8.31 -8.83
C LEU A 250 3.77 -9.22 -9.97
N SER A 251 3.86 -10.55 -9.79
CA SER A 251 3.35 -11.51 -10.77
C SER A 251 1.83 -11.72 -10.69
N ARG A 252 1.14 -11.15 -9.68
CA ARG A 252 -0.32 -11.29 -9.60
C ARG A 252 -1.00 -10.47 -10.69
N PRO A 253 -1.83 -11.12 -11.54
CA PRO A 253 -2.54 -10.42 -12.61
C PRO A 253 -3.61 -9.45 -12.05
N GLU A 254 -4.15 -9.74 -10.88
CA GLU A 254 -5.16 -8.91 -10.21
C GLU A 254 -4.56 -7.59 -9.69
N ALA A 255 -3.25 -7.56 -9.42
CA ALA A 255 -2.60 -6.40 -8.81
C ALA A 255 -2.41 -5.27 -9.83
N SER A 256 -3.06 -4.14 -9.59
CA SER A 256 -2.80 -2.87 -10.28
C SER A 256 -1.61 -2.14 -9.66
N ALA A 257 -1.43 -2.28 -8.34
CA ALA A 257 -0.27 -1.74 -7.61
C ALA A 257 0.15 -2.67 -6.46
N VAL A 258 1.42 -2.58 -6.09
CA VAL A 258 2.03 -3.30 -4.96
C VAL A 258 2.69 -2.27 -4.06
N LEU A 259 2.13 -2.08 -2.86
CA LEU A 259 2.57 -1.07 -1.92
C LEU A 259 3.71 -1.59 -1.04
N VAL A 260 4.79 -0.82 -1.00
CA VAL A 260 5.95 -1.10 -0.15
C VAL A 260 6.19 0.06 0.81
N SER A 261 6.57 -0.27 2.04
CA SER A 261 7.03 0.70 3.04
C SER A 261 8.51 0.47 3.32
N VAL A 262 9.27 1.55 3.36
CA VAL A 262 10.73 1.51 3.57
C VAL A 262 11.14 2.54 4.63
N ALA A 263 12.24 2.29 5.30
CA ALA A 263 12.84 3.20 6.28
C ALA A 263 14.12 3.87 5.75
N SER A 264 14.60 3.48 4.57
CA SER A 264 15.78 4.09 3.94
C SER A 264 15.74 4.06 2.41
N ALA A 265 16.47 4.99 1.79
CA ALA A 265 16.70 5.03 0.35
C ALA A 265 17.42 3.77 -0.15
N ALA A 266 18.30 3.20 0.66
CA ALA A 266 18.98 1.94 0.36
C ALA A 266 18.00 0.77 0.27
N GLU A 267 17.01 0.68 1.18
CA GLU A 267 15.94 -0.33 1.13
C GLU A 267 15.11 -0.16 -0.16
N LEU A 268 14.73 1.07 -0.54
CA LEU A 268 13.98 1.29 -1.76
C LEU A 268 14.78 0.92 -3.02
N ASN A 269 16.07 1.24 -3.06
CA ASN A 269 16.93 0.83 -4.17
C ASN A 269 17.00 -0.70 -4.29
N ALA A 270 17.11 -1.42 -3.17
CA ALA A 270 17.09 -2.89 -3.17
C ALA A 270 15.74 -3.45 -3.69
N ILE A 271 14.62 -2.85 -3.28
CA ILE A 271 13.28 -3.21 -3.75
C ILE A 271 13.14 -2.98 -5.25
N VAL A 272 13.57 -1.82 -5.75
CA VAL A 272 13.53 -1.49 -7.18
C VAL A 272 14.37 -2.47 -8.00
N ALA A 273 15.58 -2.79 -7.54
CA ALA A 273 16.47 -3.75 -8.20
C ALA A 273 15.86 -5.17 -8.21
N ALA A 274 15.25 -5.58 -7.11
CA ALA A 274 14.56 -6.87 -7.02
C ALA A 274 13.31 -6.92 -7.91
N ALA A 275 12.53 -5.85 -7.97
CA ALA A 275 11.33 -5.75 -8.83
C ALA A 275 11.68 -5.76 -10.34
N ALA A 276 12.83 -5.23 -10.72
CA ALA A 276 13.32 -5.27 -12.10
C ALA A 276 13.85 -6.65 -12.53
N SER A 277 14.04 -7.56 -11.56
CA SER A 277 14.53 -8.92 -11.82
C SER A 277 13.36 -9.86 -12.10
N PRO A 278 13.55 -10.92 -12.91
CA PRO A 278 12.54 -11.97 -13.06
C PRO A 278 12.15 -12.57 -11.72
N PRO A 279 10.84 -12.91 -11.51
CA PRO A 279 10.43 -13.59 -10.30
C PRO A 279 11.16 -14.93 -10.17
N PRO A 280 11.53 -15.35 -8.95
CA PRO A 280 12.13 -16.66 -8.76
C PRO A 280 11.11 -17.78 -9.04
N ASP A 281 11.61 -18.89 -9.57
CA ASP A 281 10.79 -20.09 -9.79
C ASP A 281 10.65 -20.85 -8.46
N LEU A 282 9.54 -20.63 -7.78
CA LEU A 282 9.24 -21.18 -6.45
C LEU A 282 7.81 -21.71 -6.42
N ASP A 283 7.60 -22.76 -5.63
CA ASP A 283 6.24 -23.20 -5.31
C ASP A 283 5.62 -22.24 -4.27
N TRP A 284 4.83 -21.28 -4.76
CA TRP A 284 4.21 -20.25 -3.93
C TRP A 284 3.14 -20.83 -2.99
N ASP A 285 2.38 -21.82 -3.45
CA ASP A 285 1.24 -22.36 -2.72
C ASP A 285 1.68 -23.04 -1.41
N ASP A 286 2.82 -23.71 -1.45
CA ASP A 286 3.43 -24.35 -0.29
C ASP A 286 3.94 -23.38 0.80
N MET A 287 4.00 -22.08 0.49
CA MET A 287 4.45 -21.04 1.42
C MET A 287 3.31 -20.39 2.18
N ALA A 288 2.07 -20.59 1.74
CA ALA A 288 0.90 -20.01 2.41
C ALA A 288 0.81 -20.49 3.86
N ILE A 289 0.43 -19.59 4.75
CA ILE A 289 0.10 -19.92 6.14
C ILE A 289 -1.38 -19.59 6.39
N ASP A 290 -2.01 -20.38 7.23
CA ASP A 290 -3.38 -20.16 7.67
C ASP A 290 -3.36 -19.88 9.18
N ASP A 291 -3.02 -18.64 9.52
CA ASP A 291 -2.91 -18.16 10.89
C ASP A 291 -3.36 -16.68 10.93
N PRO A 292 -4.64 -16.42 11.22
CA PRO A 292 -5.18 -15.06 11.24
C PRO A 292 -4.43 -14.12 12.18
N GLU A 293 -3.93 -14.60 13.33
CA GLU A 293 -3.19 -13.77 14.28
C GLU A 293 -1.87 -13.27 13.68
N ALA A 294 -1.21 -14.12 12.88
CA ALA A 294 0.02 -13.75 12.20
C ALA A 294 -0.23 -12.88 10.96
N LEU A 295 -1.33 -13.11 10.24
CA LEU A 295 -1.62 -12.46 8.96
C LEU A 295 -2.30 -11.10 9.13
N ASP A 296 -3.18 -10.93 10.12
CA ASP A 296 -3.90 -9.68 10.36
C ASP A 296 -3.07 -8.74 11.25
N SER A 297 -2.01 -8.17 10.66
CA SER A 297 -1.06 -7.31 11.36
C SER A 297 -1.67 -6.06 12.03
N GLY A 298 -2.91 -5.72 11.74
CA GLY A 298 -3.67 -4.70 12.45
C GLY A 298 -3.98 -5.07 13.90
N SER A 299 -4.01 -6.35 14.23
CA SER A 299 -4.23 -6.86 15.58
C SER A 299 -2.96 -6.85 16.45
N TRP A 300 -1.76 -6.77 15.86
CA TRP A 300 -0.49 -6.84 16.60
C TRP A 300 -0.24 -5.65 17.52
N ALA A 301 -0.89 -4.51 17.28
CA ALA A 301 -0.73 -3.30 18.10
C ALA A 301 -1.59 -3.31 19.39
N ALA A 302 -2.41 -4.34 19.59
CA ALA A 302 -3.31 -4.48 20.72
C ALA A 302 -2.82 -5.51 21.77
N ALA A 303 -1.67 -6.15 21.55
CA ALA A 303 -1.07 -7.15 22.43
C ALA A 303 0.09 -6.61 23.26
#